data_fb7be62d186578f4848710ca87ed1406
#
_entry.id   fb7be62d186578f4848710ca87ed1406
#
_cell.length_a   1.000
_cell.length_b   1.000
_cell.length_c   1.000
_cell.angle_alpha   90.00
_cell.angle_beta   90.00
_cell.angle_gamma   90.00
#
_symmetry.space_group_name_H-M   'P 1'
#
loop_
_entity.id
_entity.type
_entity.pdbx_description
1 polymer ?
#
loop_
_entity_poly.entity_id
_entity_poly.type
_entity_poly.pdbx_seq_one_letter_code
_entity_poly.pdbx_strand_id
1 'polypeptide(L)'
;ILSHNYNLDYIFRSALTWTVIGTEKTSFRFCPVGFLYSNSGYGLFCNNEKTKYYLLGFMNSKIAASLLKILSPSMGFESGYLRKLPLIESDSLDSIVERVKHCIDGSNAEWDSFEISWDFKKHPLLRNVSTISEAFTQWQSECDDRFNQLKANEEELNRIFIDIYGLQDELTP
;
A
#
# COMPACT_ATOMS: atom_id res chain seq x y z
N ILE A 1 20.82 -30.40 -1.64
CA ILE A 1 20.07 -29.30 -2.29
C ILE A 1 20.81 -28.02 -1.90
N LEU A 2 21.39 -27.36 -2.88
CA LEU A 2 22.04 -26.07 -2.65
C LEU A 2 20.96 -25.01 -2.84
N SER A 3 20.64 -24.23 -1.81
CA SER A 3 19.85 -23.02 -1.96
C SER A 3 20.72 -21.93 -2.58
N HIS A 4 20.20 -21.23 -3.58
CA HIS A 4 20.88 -20.13 -4.22
C HIS A 4 20.11 -18.83 -3.98
N ASN A 5 20.84 -17.77 -3.64
CA ASN A 5 20.31 -16.43 -3.67
C ASN A 5 20.47 -15.89 -5.10
N TYR A 6 19.35 -15.72 -5.78
CA TYR A 6 19.30 -15.07 -7.10
C TYR A 6 19.10 -13.57 -6.94
N ASN A 7 19.45 -12.82 -7.98
CA ASN A 7 19.17 -11.37 -8.07
C ASN A 7 19.80 -10.57 -6.89
N LEU A 8 21.06 -10.81 -6.60
CA LEU A 8 21.78 -10.20 -5.47
C LEU A 8 21.72 -8.65 -5.48
N ASP A 9 21.64 -8.05 -6.66
CA ASP A 9 21.54 -6.59 -6.82
C ASP A 9 20.22 -6.00 -6.31
N TYR A 10 19.24 -6.84 -6.01
CA TYR A 10 17.91 -6.43 -5.55
C TYR A 10 17.62 -6.71 -4.08
N ILE A 11 18.47 -7.50 -3.41
CA ILE A 11 18.30 -7.78 -1.98
C ILE A 11 18.54 -6.51 -1.17
N PHE A 12 17.79 -6.35 -0.08
CA PHE A 12 17.78 -5.20 0.82
C PHE A 12 17.36 -3.86 0.19
N ARG A 13 16.98 -3.82 -1.09
CA ARG A 13 16.44 -2.62 -1.72
C ARG A 13 14.95 -2.45 -1.36
N SER A 14 14.50 -1.21 -1.28
CA SER A 14 13.06 -0.93 -1.14
C SER A 14 12.29 -1.36 -2.39
N ALA A 15 11.10 -1.94 -2.19
CA ALA A 15 10.25 -2.42 -3.26
C ALA A 15 8.77 -2.29 -2.91
N LEU A 16 7.90 -2.59 -3.86
CA LEU A 16 6.51 -2.93 -3.59
C LEU A 16 6.39 -4.44 -3.48
N THR A 17 5.63 -4.91 -2.50
CA THR A 17 5.32 -6.33 -2.34
C THR A 17 3.81 -6.52 -2.31
N TRP A 18 3.34 -7.75 -2.60
CA TRP A 18 1.91 -8.06 -2.60
C TRP A 18 1.65 -9.49 -2.18
N THR A 19 0.39 -9.77 -1.83
CA THR A 19 -0.08 -11.11 -1.54
C THR A 19 -0.33 -11.85 -2.84
N VAL A 20 0.46 -12.89 -3.11
CA VAL A 20 0.39 -13.65 -4.37
C VAL A 20 -0.88 -14.51 -4.45
N ILE A 21 -1.33 -15.06 -3.35
CA ILE A 21 -2.52 -15.92 -3.29
C ILE A 21 -3.61 -15.19 -2.53
N GLY A 22 -4.76 -14.98 -3.17
CA GLY A 22 -5.92 -14.32 -2.59
C GLY A 22 -7.22 -14.70 -3.31
N THR A 23 -8.35 -14.59 -2.62
CA THR A 23 -9.66 -15.04 -3.15
C THR A 23 -10.37 -13.99 -4.00
N GLU A 24 -10.22 -12.70 -3.69
CA GLU A 24 -10.95 -11.63 -4.38
C GLU A 24 -10.06 -10.53 -4.92
N LYS A 25 -9.16 -10.03 -4.10
CA LYS A 25 -8.21 -8.97 -4.46
C LYS A 25 -6.87 -9.21 -3.78
N THR A 26 -5.83 -8.66 -4.36
CA THR A 26 -4.52 -8.54 -3.71
C THR A 26 -4.32 -7.14 -3.17
N SER A 27 -3.47 -7.00 -2.15
CA SER A 27 -3.07 -5.72 -1.58
C SER A 27 -1.58 -5.51 -1.81
N PHE A 28 -1.22 -4.33 -2.26
CA PHE A 28 0.17 -3.94 -2.48
C PHE A 28 0.66 -3.09 -1.32
N ARG A 29 1.89 -3.31 -0.92
CA ARG A 29 2.51 -2.66 0.25
C ARG A 29 3.87 -2.10 -0.12
N PHE A 30 4.21 -0.98 0.45
CA PHE A 30 5.56 -0.45 0.43
C PHE A 30 6.42 -1.28 1.40
N CYS A 31 7.56 -1.75 0.90
CA CYS A 31 8.55 -2.47 1.68
C CYS A 31 9.84 -1.62 1.70
N PRO A 32 10.28 -1.13 2.87
CA PRO A 32 11.48 -0.31 2.97
C PRO A 32 12.75 -1.11 2.69
N VAL A 33 13.90 -0.47 2.78
CA VAL A 33 15.22 -1.13 2.69
C VAL A 33 15.42 -2.13 3.84
N GLY A 34 16.21 -3.18 3.60
CA GLY A 34 16.57 -4.14 4.64
C GLY A 34 15.80 -5.46 4.60
N PHE A 35 14.88 -5.63 3.67
CA PHE A 35 14.09 -6.85 3.51
C PHE A 35 14.59 -7.75 2.38
N LEU A 36 14.30 -9.04 2.51
CA LEU A 36 14.51 -10.06 1.49
C LEU A 36 13.16 -10.46 0.88
N TYR A 37 13.20 -10.87 -0.37
CA TYR A 37 12.04 -11.31 -1.12
C TYR A 37 12.14 -12.79 -1.45
N SER A 38 11.01 -13.47 -1.55
CA SER A 38 10.93 -14.91 -1.78
C SER A 38 9.92 -15.23 -2.91
N ASN A 39 9.79 -16.51 -3.23
CA ASN A 39 8.80 -16.98 -4.20
C ASN A 39 7.34 -16.74 -3.78
N SER A 40 7.08 -16.51 -2.50
CA SER A 40 5.74 -16.20 -1.98
C SER A 40 5.58 -14.73 -1.59
N GLY A 41 6.66 -13.96 -1.65
CA GLY A 41 6.71 -12.54 -1.34
C GLY A 41 7.54 -11.83 -2.40
N TYR A 42 6.96 -11.60 -3.57
CA TYR A 42 7.63 -10.94 -4.69
C TYR A 42 7.94 -9.48 -4.37
N GLY A 43 9.04 -8.98 -4.95
CA GLY A 43 9.39 -7.57 -4.94
C GLY A 43 9.26 -6.97 -6.34
N LEU A 44 8.58 -5.84 -6.45
CA LEU A 44 8.57 -4.98 -7.63
C LEU A 44 9.49 -3.79 -7.36
N PHE A 45 10.53 -3.66 -8.17
CA PHE A 45 11.59 -2.67 -7.99
C PHE A 45 11.44 -1.56 -9.04
N CYS A 46 11.55 -0.33 -8.60
CA CYS A 46 11.56 0.85 -9.46
C CYS A 46 12.89 1.59 -9.32
N ASN A 47 13.36 2.17 -10.41
CA ASN A 47 14.56 3.01 -10.39
C ASN A 47 14.27 4.44 -9.91
N ASN A 48 13.00 4.86 -9.95
CA ASN A 48 12.55 6.18 -9.55
C ASN A 48 11.55 6.05 -8.39
N GLU A 49 11.76 6.81 -7.33
CA GLU A 49 10.91 6.82 -6.14
C GLU A 49 9.47 7.30 -6.45
N LYS A 50 9.31 8.37 -7.24
CA LYS A 50 7.97 8.85 -7.61
C LYS A 50 7.18 7.79 -8.36
N THR A 51 7.83 7.08 -9.31
CA THR A 51 7.22 5.96 -10.04
C THR A 51 6.79 4.83 -9.10
N LYS A 52 7.58 4.54 -8.07
CA LYS A 52 7.24 3.53 -7.06
C LYS A 52 5.95 3.89 -6.32
N TYR A 53 5.82 5.12 -5.82
CA TYR A 53 4.60 5.58 -5.15
C TYR A 53 3.40 5.64 -6.10
N TYR A 54 3.60 6.11 -7.33
CA TYR A 54 2.56 6.08 -8.35
C TYR A 54 2.02 4.66 -8.58
N LEU A 55 2.94 3.70 -8.79
CA LEU A 55 2.57 2.29 -8.94
C LEU A 55 1.85 1.75 -7.71
N LEU A 56 2.27 2.10 -6.50
CA LEU A 56 1.59 1.66 -5.28
C LEU A 56 0.14 2.16 -5.24
N GLY A 57 -0.09 3.43 -5.56
CA GLY A 57 -1.44 4.00 -5.67
C GLY A 57 -2.27 3.31 -6.75
N PHE A 58 -1.71 3.16 -7.95
CA PHE A 58 -2.39 2.49 -9.05
C PHE A 58 -2.75 1.04 -8.73
N MET A 59 -1.80 0.26 -8.22
CA MET A 59 -2.00 -1.17 -7.92
C MET A 59 -3.04 -1.43 -6.83
N ASN A 60 -3.28 -0.47 -5.92
CA ASN A 60 -4.32 -0.55 -4.90
C ASN A 60 -5.65 0.08 -5.35
N SER A 61 -5.71 0.70 -6.53
CA SER A 61 -6.92 1.32 -7.05
C SER A 61 -7.98 0.31 -7.51
N LYS A 62 -9.23 0.74 -7.57
CA LYS A 62 -10.34 -0.03 -8.14
C LYS A 62 -10.10 -0.40 -9.60
N ILE A 63 -9.38 0.43 -10.36
CA ILE A 63 -8.99 0.16 -11.75
C ILE A 63 -8.12 -1.10 -11.83
N ALA A 64 -7.01 -1.11 -11.08
CA ALA A 64 -6.11 -2.26 -11.09
C ALA A 64 -6.80 -3.54 -10.57
N ALA A 65 -7.62 -3.42 -9.54
CA ALA A 65 -8.40 -4.55 -9.00
C ALA A 65 -9.36 -5.11 -10.06
N SER A 66 -10.09 -4.25 -10.80
CA SER A 66 -11.01 -4.67 -11.86
C SER A 66 -10.28 -5.34 -13.03
N LEU A 67 -9.16 -4.76 -13.47
CA LEU A 67 -8.34 -5.33 -14.55
C LEU A 67 -7.70 -6.65 -14.14
N LEU A 68 -7.18 -6.76 -12.92
CA LEU A 68 -6.59 -8.01 -12.41
C LEU A 68 -7.63 -9.13 -12.29
N LYS A 69 -8.87 -8.82 -11.93
CA LYS A 69 -9.96 -9.80 -11.88
C LYS A 69 -10.23 -10.43 -13.27
N ILE A 70 -10.04 -9.65 -14.33
CA ILE A 70 -10.18 -10.14 -15.72
C ILE A 70 -8.94 -10.93 -16.15
N LEU A 71 -7.74 -10.40 -15.86
CA LEU A 71 -6.47 -10.97 -16.32
C LEU A 71 -6.08 -12.24 -15.57
N SER A 72 -6.44 -12.34 -14.29
CA SER A 72 -6.14 -13.47 -13.42
C SER A 72 -7.44 -14.08 -12.85
N PRO A 73 -8.13 -14.92 -13.59
CA PRO A 73 -9.37 -15.57 -13.12
C PRO A 73 -9.12 -16.63 -12.03
N SER A 74 -7.85 -16.92 -11.73
CA SER A 74 -7.44 -17.82 -10.65
C SER A 74 -7.10 -17.05 -9.37
N MET A 75 -6.86 -17.78 -8.26
CA MET A 75 -6.48 -17.20 -6.97
C MET A 75 -5.02 -16.71 -6.90
N GLY A 76 -4.26 -16.75 -8.01
CA GLY A 76 -2.84 -16.42 -8.04
C GLY A 76 -2.58 -15.10 -8.75
N PHE A 77 -2.05 -14.11 -8.02
CA PHE A 77 -1.64 -12.81 -8.57
C PHE A 77 -0.16 -12.83 -8.94
N GLU A 78 0.16 -13.63 -9.98
CA GLU A 78 1.53 -13.78 -10.46
C GLU A 78 2.06 -12.52 -11.16
N SER A 79 3.37 -12.29 -11.11
CA SER A 79 4.02 -11.13 -11.74
C SER A 79 3.72 -11.00 -13.24
N GLY A 80 3.45 -12.11 -13.91
CA GLY A 80 3.08 -12.13 -15.34
C GLY A 80 1.76 -11.42 -15.64
N TYR A 81 0.79 -11.45 -14.73
CA TYR A 81 -0.47 -10.70 -14.87
C TYR A 81 -0.28 -9.22 -14.59
N LEU A 82 0.50 -8.88 -13.56
CA LEU A 82 0.80 -7.49 -13.21
C LEU A 82 1.47 -6.73 -14.36
N ARG A 83 2.35 -7.39 -15.11
CA ARG A 83 3.04 -6.81 -16.28
C ARG A 83 2.10 -6.47 -17.45
N LYS A 84 0.89 -7.02 -17.46
CA LYS A 84 -0.12 -6.75 -18.51
C LYS A 84 -1.01 -5.56 -18.18
N LEU A 85 -0.93 -5.04 -16.97
CA LEU A 85 -1.71 -3.87 -16.59
C LEU A 85 -1.26 -2.66 -17.40
N PRO A 86 -2.18 -1.94 -18.07
CA PRO A 86 -1.85 -0.74 -18.80
C PRO A 86 -1.55 0.39 -17.82
N LEU A 87 -0.34 0.88 -17.79
CA LEU A 87 0.05 2.03 -16.98
C LEU A 87 -0.01 3.29 -17.83
N ILE A 88 -0.79 4.27 -17.41
CA ILE A 88 -0.93 5.58 -18.08
C ILE A 88 -0.15 6.61 -17.26
N GLU A 89 0.73 7.38 -17.90
CA GLU A 89 1.38 8.52 -17.25
C GLU A 89 0.37 9.66 -17.06
N SER A 90 0.53 10.42 -15.98
CA SER A 90 -0.40 11.48 -15.61
C SER A 90 0.32 12.71 -15.09
N ASP A 91 -0.22 13.88 -15.43
CA ASP A 91 0.19 15.17 -14.89
C ASP A 91 -0.12 15.29 -13.38
N SER A 92 -0.99 14.44 -12.86
CA SER A 92 -1.33 14.37 -11.43
C SER A 92 -0.31 13.59 -10.58
N LEU A 93 0.86 13.23 -11.14
CA LEU A 93 1.88 12.42 -10.48
C LEU A 93 2.23 12.90 -9.07
N ASP A 94 2.49 14.19 -8.89
CA ASP A 94 2.92 14.73 -7.59
C ASP A 94 1.81 14.65 -6.53
N SER A 95 0.56 14.91 -6.89
CA SER A 95 -0.60 14.76 -6.01
C SER A 95 -0.82 13.30 -5.60
N ILE A 96 -0.68 12.36 -6.55
CA ILE A 96 -0.78 10.92 -6.26
C ILE A 96 0.32 10.50 -5.29
N VAL A 97 1.55 10.90 -5.54
CA VAL A 97 2.72 10.57 -4.69
C VAL A 97 2.52 11.08 -3.26
N GLU A 98 2.06 12.30 -3.09
CA GLU A 98 1.79 12.89 -1.76
C GLU A 98 0.73 12.09 -0.99
N ARG A 99 -0.41 11.77 -1.63
CA ARG A 99 -1.48 11.00 -1.01
C ARG A 99 -1.04 9.60 -0.64
N VAL A 100 -0.30 8.93 -1.52
CA VAL A 100 0.23 7.58 -1.25
C VAL A 100 1.19 7.60 -0.07
N LYS A 101 2.05 8.61 0.07
CA LYS A 101 2.91 8.77 1.24
C LYS A 101 2.09 8.94 2.51
N HIS A 102 1.06 9.79 2.50
CA HIS A 102 0.17 9.94 3.65
C HIS A 102 -0.53 8.62 4.04
N CYS A 103 -0.93 7.81 3.05
CA CYS A 103 -1.49 6.48 3.33
C CYS A 103 -0.46 5.54 3.99
N ILE A 104 0.80 5.55 3.53
CA ILE A 104 1.89 4.77 4.13
C ILE A 104 2.14 5.22 5.56
N ASP A 105 2.30 6.54 5.78
CA ASP A 105 2.60 7.11 7.09
C ASP A 105 1.47 6.83 8.09
N GLY A 106 0.20 6.99 7.67
CA GLY A 106 -0.96 6.66 8.48
C GLY A 106 -1.04 5.18 8.86
N SER A 107 -0.76 4.29 7.90
CA SER A 107 -0.74 2.84 8.14
C SER A 107 0.40 2.42 9.08
N ASN A 108 1.58 3.01 8.93
CA ASN A 108 2.71 2.78 9.83
C ASN A 108 2.40 3.28 11.25
N ALA A 109 1.86 4.49 11.38
CA ALA A 109 1.51 5.04 12.69
C ALA A 109 0.46 4.20 13.42
N GLU A 110 -0.50 3.62 12.70
CA GLU A 110 -1.47 2.69 13.26
C GLU A 110 -0.79 1.39 13.71
N TRP A 111 0.00 0.76 12.84
CA TRP A 111 0.70 -0.49 13.14
C TRP A 111 1.67 -0.35 14.31
N ASP A 112 2.44 0.73 14.36
CA ASP A 112 3.44 0.99 15.40
C ASP A 112 2.83 1.39 16.75
N SER A 113 1.50 1.56 16.81
CA SER A 113 0.78 1.73 18.08
C SER A 113 0.55 0.43 18.85
N PHE A 114 0.83 -0.74 18.22
CA PHE A 114 0.65 -2.06 18.80
C PHE A 114 1.98 -2.75 19.12
N GLU A 115 2.03 -3.50 20.23
CA GLU A 115 3.23 -4.20 20.72
C GLU A 115 3.80 -5.26 19.77
N ILE A 116 3.04 -5.68 18.76
CA ILE A 116 3.48 -6.62 17.72
C ILE A 116 4.38 -5.97 16.66
N SER A 117 4.41 -4.65 16.59
CA SER A 117 5.33 -3.92 15.71
C SER A 117 6.75 -3.92 16.29
N TRP A 118 7.75 -4.07 15.42
CA TRP A 118 9.16 -3.93 15.80
C TRP A 118 9.54 -2.47 16.15
N ASP A 119 8.77 -1.51 15.65
CA ASP A 119 8.97 -0.08 15.90
C ASP A 119 8.11 0.45 17.06
N PHE A 120 7.35 -0.45 17.72
CA PHE A 120 6.57 -0.09 18.91
C PHE A 120 7.47 0.48 20.02
N LYS A 121 7.08 1.62 20.55
CA LYS A 121 7.83 2.31 21.62
C LYS A 121 7.10 2.33 22.95
N LYS A 122 5.80 2.62 22.92
CA LYS A 122 4.94 2.62 24.09
C LYS A 122 3.46 2.60 23.69
N HIS A 123 2.64 2.03 24.56
CA HIS A 123 1.20 1.99 24.34
C HIS A 123 0.59 3.41 24.33
N PRO A 124 -0.32 3.74 23.39
CA PRO A 124 -0.91 5.06 23.25
C PRO A 124 -1.64 5.59 24.52
N LEU A 125 -2.14 4.70 25.37
CA LEU A 125 -2.73 5.09 26.66
C LEU A 125 -1.70 5.63 27.68
N LEU A 126 -0.41 5.36 27.47
CA LEU A 126 0.68 5.87 28.31
C LEU A 126 1.09 7.27 27.86
N ARG A 127 0.26 8.25 28.15
CA ARG A 127 0.46 9.67 27.82
C ARG A 127 0.32 10.56 29.05
N ASN A 128 0.71 11.82 28.92
CA ASN A 128 0.68 12.76 30.04
C ASN A 128 -0.73 13.37 30.20
N VAL A 129 -1.64 12.59 30.80
CA VAL A 129 -3.01 12.99 31.13
C VAL A 129 -3.36 12.47 32.53
N SER A 130 -4.43 13.01 33.12
CA SER A 130 -4.78 12.72 34.53
C SER A 130 -5.44 11.37 34.71
N THR A 131 -6.13 10.84 33.71
CA THR A 131 -6.91 9.60 33.81
C THR A 131 -6.76 8.72 32.60
N ILE A 132 -6.96 7.40 32.76
CA ILE A 132 -7.00 6.44 31.65
C ILE A 132 -8.17 6.76 30.70
N SER A 133 -9.30 7.21 31.22
CA SER A 133 -10.46 7.60 30.42
C SER A 133 -10.12 8.74 29.44
N GLU A 134 -9.41 9.75 29.93
CA GLU A 134 -8.94 10.86 29.10
C GLU A 134 -7.93 10.39 28.04
N ALA A 135 -6.97 9.54 28.43
CA ALA A 135 -6.03 8.92 27.49
C ALA A 135 -6.74 8.14 26.39
N PHE A 136 -7.75 7.37 26.75
CA PHE A 136 -8.55 6.58 25.80
C PHE A 136 -9.32 7.48 24.82
N THR A 137 -9.99 8.52 25.33
CA THR A 137 -10.75 9.45 24.47
C THR A 137 -9.85 10.14 23.45
N GLN A 138 -8.65 10.58 23.88
CA GLN A 138 -7.68 11.18 22.95
C GLN A 138 -7.19 10.17 21.92
N TRP A 139 -6.85 8.95 22.34
CA TRP A 139 -6.41 7.91 21.42
C TRP A 139 -7.50 7.50 20.44
N GLN A 140 -8.74 7.37 20.89
CA GLN A 140 -9.89 7.10 20.02
C GLN A 140 -10.03 8.18 18.94
N SER A 141 -9.96 9.46 19.31
CA SER A 141 -10.01 10.57 18.35
C SER A 141 -8.88 10.49 17.31
N GLU A 142 -7.65 10.19 17.75
CA GLU A 142 -6.50 10.02 16.86
C GLU A 142 -6.69 8.84 15.88
N CYS A 143 -7.28 7.73 16.33
CA CYS A 143 -7.59 6.59 15.46
C CYS A 143 -8.68 6.95 14.44
N ASP A 144 -9.74 7.64 14.88
CA ASP A 144 -10.82 8.09 14.00
C ASP A 144 -10.30 9.07 12.95
N ASP A 145 -9.45 10.01 13.32
CA ASP A 145 -8.82 10.98 12.42
C ASP A 145 -7.94 10.28 11.36
N ARG A 146 -7.08 9.33 11.80
CA ARG A 146 -6.25 8.54 10.89
C ARG A 146 -7.09 7.73 9.91
N PHE A 147 -8.12 7.05 10.40
CA PHE A 147 -9.03 6.27 9.56
C PHE A 147 -9.73 7.14 8.51
N ASN A 148 -10.29 8.27 8.94
CA ASN A 148 -10.98 9.19 8.05
C ASN A 148 -10.04 9.80 7.01
N GLN A 149 -8.80 10.12 7.40
CA GLN A 149 -7.79 10.65 6.47
C GLN A 149 -7.34 9.58 5.46
N LEU A 150 -7.12 8.33 5.91
CA LEU A 150 -6.79 7.21 5.03
C LEU A 150 -7.90 6.99 4.01
N LYS A 151 -9.14 6.89 4.48
CA LYS A 151 -10.34 6.73 3.63
C LYS A 151 -10.44 7.85 2.59
N ALA A 152 -10.31 9.09 3.00
CA ALA A 152 -10.37 10.25 2.10
C ALA A 152 -9.26 10.22 1.03
N ASN A 153 -8.04 9.83 1.41
CA ASN A 153 -6.93 9.68 0.46
C ASN A 153 -7.16 8.53 -0.52
N GLU A 154 -7.67 7.38 -0.08
CA GLU A 154 -7.97 6.23 -0.94
C GLU A 154 -9.12 6.54 -1.91
N GLU A 155 -10.18 7.19 -1.46
CA GLU A 155 -11.30 7.64 -2.32
C GLU A 155 -10.81 8.63 -3.38
N GLU A 156 -9.97 9.60 -3.00
CA GLU A 156 -9.42 10.56 -3.95
C GLU A 156 -8.45 9.91 -4.94
N LEU A 157 -7.58 8.98 -4.49
CA LEU A 157 -6.74 8.20 -5.40
C LEU A 157 -7.57 7.42 -6.40
N ASN A 158 -8.67 6.78 -5.96
CA ASN A 158 -9.59 6.10 -6.86
C ASN A 158 -10.21 7.06 -7.86
N ARG A 159 -10.66 8.26 -7.43
CA ARG A 159 -11.22 9.27 -8.34
C ARG A 159 -10.21 9.69 -9.40
N ILE A 160 -8.98 10.01 -8.99
CA ILE A 160 -7.91 10.40 -9.90
C ILE A 160 -7.64 9.30 -10.94
N PHE A 161 -7.50 8.04 -10.50
CA PHE A 161 -7.26 6.94 -11.43
C PHE A 161 -8.47 6.66 -12.35
N ILE A 162 -9.69 6.73 -11.83
CA ILE A 162 -10.91 6.60 -12.65
C ILE A 162 -10.93 7.67 -13.75
N ASP A 163 -10.55 8.91 -13.42
CA ASP A 163 -10.47 10.00 -14.38
C ASP A 163 -9.37 9.79 -15.43
N ILE A 164 -8.18 9.35 -15.01
CA ILE A 164 -7.05 9.04 -15.91
C ILE A 164 -7.44 7.97 -16.95
N TYR A 165 -8.22 6.97 -16.53
CA TYR A 165 -8.64 5.88 -17.41
C TYR A 165 -9.98 6.12 -18.12
N GLY A 166 -10.66 7.24 -17.85
CA GLY A 166 -11.93 7.60 -18.48
C GLY A 166 -13.06 6.64 -18.16
N LEU A 167 -13.11 6.11 -16.92
CA LEU A 167 -14.09 5.09 -16.50
C LEU A 167 -15.10 5.62 -15.47
N GLN A 168 -15.41 6.91 -15.51
CA GLN A 168 -16.34 7.58 -14.57
C GLN A 168 -17.76 7.02 -14.64
N ASP A 169 -18.18 6.53 -15.81
CA ASP A 169 -19.51 5.95 -16.02
C ASP A 169 -19.60 4.50 -15.55
N GLU A 170 -18.45 3.84 -15.29
CA GLU A 170 -18.39 2.41 -14.94
C GLU A 170 -17.97 2.17 -13.48
N LEU A 171 -17.18 3.07 -12.89
CA LEU A 171 -16.59 2.90 -11.55
C LEU A 171 -16.84 4.14 -10.68
N THR A 172 -17.08 3.89 -9.40
CA THR A 172 -17.16 4.92 -8.35
C THR A 172 -15.95 4.86 -7.43
N PRO A 173 -15.45 5.99 -6.92
CA PRO A 173 -14.31 6.05 -5.99
C PRO A 173 -14.46 5.22 -4.72
#